data_67039055d4eb719fd37f1e9ee3a01cee
#
_entry.id   67039055d4eb719fd37f1e9ee3a01cee
#
_cell.length_a   1.000
_cell.length_b   1.000
_cell.length_c   1.000
_cell.angle_alpha   90.00
_cell.angle_beta   90.00
_cell.angle_gamma   90.00
#
_symmetry.space_group_name_H-M   'P 1'
#
loop_
_entity.id
_entity.type
_entity.pdbx_description
1 polymer ?
#
loop_
_entity_poly.entity_id
_entity_poly.type
_entity_poly.pdbx_seq_one_letter_code
_entity_poly.pdbx_strand_id
1 'polypeptide(L)'
;MESTEKIIYFHVGISKTGSTFLQNRVFPKLSKITYIPTNKYHRVFDEIKNCDSNTILVSREFDRQFEREVTLFSSRFPKATPIIVLRKHEEYLASQYKRFVKNGFKGEVEDFFDLENDKGFFKILHLSFSYQIKVLKERFEKDPI
;
A
#
# COMPACT_ATOMS: atom_id res chain seq x y z
N MET A 1 -8.02 15.10 30.50
CA MET A 1 -6.85 14.99 29.60
C MET A 1 -7.37 14.90 28.19
N GLU A 2 -7.12 15.92 27.37
CA GLU A 2 -7.41 15.81 25.94
C GLU A 2 -6.53 14.69 25.35
N SER A 3 -7.15 13.68 24.85
CA SER A 3 -6.47 12.64 24.06
C SER A 3 -5.94 13.34 22.83
N THR A 4 -4.65 13.62 22.79
CA THR A 4 -4.00 14.16 21.59
C THR A 4 -4.25 13.18 20.43
N GLU A 5 -4.96 13.67 19.41
CA GLU A 5 -5.29 12.89 18.23
C GLU A 5 -4.00 12.35 17.59
N LYS A 6 -3.92 11.05 17.37
CA LYS A 6 -2.74 10.42 16.77
C LYS A 6 -2.62 10.83 15.30
N ILE A 7 -1.42 11.21 14.90
CA ILE A 7 -1.07 11.45 13.49
C ILE A 7 -0.65 10.12 12.89
N ILE A 8 -1.39 9.64 11.91
CA ILE A 8 -1.13 8.34 11.27
C ILE A 8 -0.79 8.55 9.79
N TYR A 9 0.34 8.00 9.38
CA TYR A 9 0.74 7.86 7.99
C TYR A 9 0.55 6.40 7.58
N PHE A 10 -0.06 6.17 6.43
CA PHE A 10 -0.33 4.84 5.92
C PHE A 10 0.31 4.64 4.54
N HIS A 11 1.49 4.01 4.52
CA HIS A 11 2.18 3.64 3.30
C HIS A 11 1.54 2.38 2.72
N VAL A 12 0.83 2.55 1.61
CA VAL A 12 0.03 1.52 0.95
C VAL A 12 0.78 0.78 -0.17
N GLY A 13 2.00 1.10 -0.41
CA GLY A 13 2.81 0.55 -1.49
C GLY A 13 2.79 1.51 -2.68
N ILE A 14 2.59 1.05 -3.87
CA ILE A 14 2.20 -0.33 -4.23
C ILE A 14 3.41 -1.28 -4.25
N SER A 15 3.15 -2.59 -4.39
CA SER A 15 4.25 -3.55 -4.48
C SER A 15 5.13 -3.29 -5.70
N LYS A 16 6.42 -3.67 -5.64
CA LYS A 16 7.42 -3.50 -6.71
C LYS A 16 7.78 -2.05 -7.06
N THR A 17 7.60 -1.13 -6.11
CA THR A 17 7.96 0.29 -6.24
C THR A 17 9.12 0.71 -5.31
N GLY A 18 9.95 -0.23 -4.87
CA GLY A 18 11.06 0.03 -3.95
C GLY A 18 10.67 0.01 -2.47
N SER A 19 9.48 -0.44 -2.14
CA SER A 19 8.95 -0.47 -0.76
C SER A 19 9.84 -1.26 0.19
N THR A 20 10.47 -2.34 -0.24
CA THR A 20 11.40 -3.14 0.59
C THR A 20 12.56 -2.29 1.12
N PHE A 21 13.12 -1.41 0.28
CA PHE A 21 14.17 -0.49 0.71
C PHE A 21 13.64 0.49 1.77
N LEU A 22 12.48 1.09 1.53
CA LEU A 22 11.84 2.01 2.49
C LEU A 22 11.55 1.31 3.81
N GLN A 23 10.95 0.13 3.77
CA GLN A 23 10.54 -0.65 4.94
C GLN A 23 11.72 -1.14 5.79
N ASN A 24 12.85 -1.47 5.17
CA ASN A 24 14.00 -2.06 5.87
C ASN A 24 15.12 -1.06 6.18
N ARG A 25 15.25 0.00 5.38
CA ARG A 25 16.40 0.91 5.46
C ARG A 25 16.03 2.33 5.86
N VAL A 26 14.81 2.77 5.61
CA VAL A 26 14.37 4.16 5.84
C VAL A 26 13.43 4.24 7.05
N PHE A 27 12.27 3.60 6.97
CA PHE A 27 11.22 3.73 7.98
C PHE A 27 11.66 3.37 9.41
N PRO A 28 12.46 2.30 9.65
CA PRO A 28 12.92 1.99 11.00
C PRO A 28 13.88 3.02 11.62
N LYS A 29 14.43 3.92 10.80
CA LYS A 29 15.39 4.94 11.24
C LYS A 29 14.76 6.32 11.44
N LEU A 30 13.47 6.46 11.18
CA LEU A 30 12.77 7.73 11.39
C LEU A 30 12.69 8.03 12.88
N SER A 31 13.18 9.20 13.27
CA SER A 31 13.09 9.68 14.65
C SER A 31 11.70 10.22 14.95
N LYS A 32 11.23 10.08 16.18
CA LYS A 32 9.94 10.60 16.68
C LYS A 32 8.69 10.02 16.00
N ILE A 33 8.85 8.96 15.22
CA ILE A 33 7.75 8.24 14.56
C ILE A 33 7.84 6.77 14.94
N THR A 34 6.76 6.20 15.40
CA THR A 34 6.68 4.76 15.64
C THR A 34 6.31 4.06 14.35
N TYR A 35 7.19 3.20 13.88
CA TYR A 35 6.99 2.43 12.65
C TYR A 35 6.34 1.09 12.95
N ILE A 36 5.20 0.81 12.32
CA ILE A 36 4.51 -0.49 12.35
C ILE A 36 4.77 -1.20 11.01
N PRO A 37 5.64 -2.23 11.02
CA PRO A 37 6.05 -2.92 9.80
C PRO A 37 5.00 -3.89 9.27
N THR A 38 5.19 -4.31 8.01
CA THR A 38 4.30 -5.22 7.29
C THR A 38 3.97 -6.50 8.04
N ASN A 39 4.93 -7.10 8.74
CA ASN A 39 4.71 -8.34 9.50
C ASN A 39 3.79 -8.17 10.72
N LYS A 40 3.56 -6.96 11.16
CA LYS A 40 2.59 -6.62 12.23
C LYS A 40 1.24 -6.15 11.71
N TYR A 41 1.07 -6.00 10.41
CA TYR A 41 -0.15 -5.44 9.82
C TYR A 41 -1.40 -6.27 10.14
N HIS A 42 -1.30 -7.57 10.32
CA HIS A 42 -2.43 -8.43 10.66
C HIS A 42 -3.12 -8.05 11.99
N ARG A 43 -2.45 -7.29 12.85
CA ARG A 43 -2.98 -6.76 14.10
C ARG A 43 -2.81 -5.23 14.21
N VAL A 44 -2.80 -4.54 13.07
CA VAL A 44 -2.47 -3.11 12.97
C VAL A 44 -3.35 -2.23 13.86
N PHE A 45 -4.63 -2.55 14.00
CA PHE A 45 -5.56 -1.76 14.81
C PHE A 45 -5.20 -1.82 16.31
N ASP A 46 -4.80 -2.98 16.80
CA ASP A 46 -4.32 -3.15 18.18
C ASP A 46 -2.95 -2.49 18.38
N GLU A 47 -2.05 -2.63 17.42
CA GLU A 47 -0.73 -1.96 17.46
C GLU A 47 -0.89 -0.43 17.52
N ILE A 48 -1.78 0.15 16.73
CA ILE A 48 -2.07 1.59 16.78
C ILE A 48 -2.72 2.00 18.10
N LYS A 49 -3.70 1.22 18.56
CA LYS A 49 -4.42 1.50 19.81
C LYS A 49 -3.49 1.52 21.02
N ASN A 50 -2.60 0.54 21.10
CA ASN A 50 -1.69 0.35 22.23
C ASN A 50 -0.36 1.12 22.10
N CYS A 51 -0.17 1.87 21.03
CA CYS A 51 1.03 2.68 20.82
C CYS A 51 0.96 3.98 21.62
N ASP A 52 1.97 4.28 22.42
CA ASP A 52 2.05 5.53 23.19
C ASP A 52 2.51 6.73 22.35
N SER A 53 3.03 6.49 21.16
CA SER A 53 3.48 7.55 20.25
C SER A 53 2.31 8.31 19.63
N ASN A 54 2.48 9.63 19.53
CA ASN A 54 1.51 10.49 18.85
C ASN A 54 1.64 10.46 17.33
N THR A 55 2.77 9.97 16.80
CA THR A 55 2.99 9.88 15.35
C THR A 55 3.38 8.47 14.97
N ILE A 56 2.61 7.89 14.07
CA ILE A 56 2.72 6.47 13.68
C ILE A 56 2.82 6.37 12.16
N LEU A 57 3.73 5.54 11.67
CA LEU A 57 3.82 5.15 10.28
C LEU A 57 3.50 3.67 10.15
N VAL A 58 2.42 3.36 9.46
CA VAL A 58 2.05 1.98 9.10
C VAL A 58 2.49 1.70 7.67
N SER A 59 3.06 0.54 7.42
CA SER A 59 3.43 0.13 6.06
C SER A 59 2.91 -1.25 5.70
N ARG A 60 2.20 -1.31 4.58
CA ARG A 60 1.77 -2.55 3.94
C ARG A 60 1.66 -2.32 2.43
N GLU A 61 2.27 -3.20 1.65
CA GLU A 61 2.14 -3.21 0.20
C GLU A 61 0.88 -3.97 -0.22
N PHE A 62 0.13 -3.39 -1.13
CA PHE A 62 -1.07 -4.00 -1.68
C PHE A 62 -0.97 -4.15 -3.21
N ASP A 63 -1.62 -5.16 -3.72
CA ASP A 63 -1.83 -5.42 -5.14
C ASP A 63 -3.34 -5.46 -5.44
N ARG A 64 -3.87 -6.64 -5.75
CA ARG A 64 -5.28 -6.86 -6.11
C ARG A 64 -6.25 -6.58 -4.96
N GLN A 65 -5.80 -6.68 -3.72
CA GLN A 65 -6.59 -6.42 -2.52
C GLN A 65 -6.57 -4.93 -2.09
N PHE A 66 -5.96 -4.04 -2.88
CA PHE A 66 -5.73 -2.64 -2.54
C PHE A 66 -6.98 -1.92 -2.04
N GLU A 67 -8.06 -1.91 -2.84
CA GLU A 67 -9.28 -1.17 -2.50
C GLU A 67 -9.93 -1.70 -1.22
N ARG A 68 -10.00 -3.02 -1.06
CA ARG A 68 -10.57 -3.66 0.15
C ARG A 68 -9.81 -3.24 1.40
N GLU A 69 -8.50 -3.33 1.38
CA GLU A 69 -7.65 -3.03 2.53
C GLU A 69 -7.62 -1.54 2.87
N VAL A 70 -7.58 -0.69 1.85
CA VAL A 70 -7.69 0.76 2.01
C VAL A 70 -9.03 1.15 2.63
N THR A 71 -10.12 0.56 2.15
CA THR A 71 -11.46 0.79 2.69
C THR A 71 -11.56 0.35 4.16
N LEU A 72 -11.02 -0.81 4.48
CA LEU A 72 -11.02 -1.32 5.86
C LEU A 72 -10.20 -0.41 6.79
N PHE A 73 -9.02 0.02 6.37
CA PHE A 73 -8.16 0.87 7.19
C PHE A 73 -8.78 2.26 7.39
N SER A 74 -9.26 2.88 6.31
CA SER A 74 -9.87 4.22 6.35
C SER A 74 -11.17 4.27 7.17
N SER A 75 -11.91 3.16 7.25
CA SER A 75 -13.11 3.09 8.11
C SER A 75 -12.79 3.26 9.61
N ARG A 76 -11.57 2.94 10.01
CA ARG A 76 -11.08 3.12 11.39
C ARG A 76 -10.28 4.40 11.58
N PHE A 77 -9.53 4.80 10.56
CA PHE A 77 -8.62 5.95 10.58
C PHE A 77 -8.82 6.86 9.36
N PRO A 78 -9.99 7.51 9.20
CA PRO A 78 -10.27 8.34 8.03
C PRO A 78 -9.33 9.54 7.90
N LYS A 79 -8.78 10.04 9.01
CA LYS A 79 -7.83 11.15 9.06
C LYS A 79 -6.37 10.76 8.85
N ALA A 80 -6.08 9.48 8.62
CA ALA A 80 -4.73 9.07 8.26
C ALA A 80 -4.31 9.70 6.92
N THR A 81 -3.02 9.99 6.79
CA THR A 81 -2.43 10.46 5.53
C THR A 81 -1.92 9.26 4.75
N PRO A 82 -2.52 8.90 3.62
CA PRO A 82 -2.01 7.81 2.79
C PRO A 82 -0.75 8.23 2.06
N ILE A 83 0.20 7.29 1.92
CA ILE A 83 1.44 7.45 1.16
C ILE A 83 1.46 6.37 0.08
N ILE A 84 1.58 6.78 -1.18
CA ILE A 84 1.71 5.88 -2.31
C ILE A 84 3.00 6.18 -3.07
N VAL A 85 3.81 5.15 -3.30
CA VAL A 85 5.03 5.25 -4.09
C VAL A 85 4.77 4.68 -5.47
N LEU A 86 5.03 5.47 -6.49
CA LEU A 86 4.82 5.11 -7.89
C LEU A 86 6.16 4.82 -8.58
N ARG A 87 6.09 4.07 -9.66
CA ARG A 87 7.21 3.71 -10.53
C ARG A 87 6.78 3.93 -11.98
N LYS A 88 7.72 4.01 -12.91
CA LYS A 88 7.38 3.95 -14.34
C LYS A 88 6.54 2.72 -14.62
N HIS A 89 5.45 2.89 -15.35
CA HIS A 89 4.41 1.86 -15.47
C HIS A 89 4.93 0.59 -16.14
N GLU A 90 5.69 0.73 -17.22
CA GLU A 90 6.31 -0.40 -17.91
C GLU A 90 7.29 -1.19 -17.01
N GLU A 91 8.05 -0.53 -16.17
CA GLU A 91 8.94 -1.18 -15.21
C GLU A 91 8.16 -1.88 -14.09
N TYR A 92 7.06 -1.28 -13.65
CA TYR A 92 6.16 -1.87 -12.66
C TYR A 92 5.54 -3.16 -13.20
N LEU A 93 4.97 -3.14 -14.42
CA LEU A 93 4.39 -4.31 -15.07
C LEU A 93 5.41 -5.45 -15.24
N ALA A 94 6.58 -5.13 -15.77
CA ALA A 94 7.67 -6.10 -15.94
C ALA A 94 8.10 -6.72 -14.60
N SER A 95 8.20 -5.93 -13.54
CA SER A 95 8.58 -6.39 -12.21
C SER A 95 7.51 -7.29 -11.57
N GLN A 96 6.23 -6.98 -11.78
CA GLN A 96 5.11 -7.80 -11.33
C GLN A 96 5.11 -9.16 -12.03
N TYR A 97 5.21 -9.18 -13.35
CA TYR A 97 5.26 -10.41 -14.13
C TYR A 97 6.43 -11.32 -13.69
N LYS A 98 7.65 -10.76 -13.61
CA LYS A 98 8.83 -11.50 -13.14
C LYS A 98 8.64 -12.12 -11.76
N ARG A 99 7.99 -11.41 -10.84
CA ARG A 99 7.70 -11.93 -9.50
C ARG A 99 6.79 -13.14 -9.55
N PHE A 100 5.72 -13.09 -10.35
CA PHE A 100 4.78 -14.18 -10.47
C PHE A 100 5.35 -15.39 -11.20
N VAL A 101 6.15 -15.17 -12.24
CA VAL A 101 6.90 -16.25 -12.93
C VAL A 101 7.85 -16.95 -11.94
N LYS A 102 8.60 -16.19 -11.15
CA LYS A 102 9.47 -16.73 -10.10
C LYS A 102 8.70 -17.55 -9.06
N ASN A 103 7.44 -17.19 -8.81
CA ASN A 103 6.56 -17.87 -7.85
C ASN A 103 5.68 -18.97 -8.50
N GLY A 104 5.98 -19.37 -9.73
CA GLY A 104 5.36 -20.54 -10.40
C GLY A 104 4.27 -20.21 -11.41
N PHE A 105 4.05 -18.95 -11.77
CA PHE A 105 3.15 -18.61 -12.89
C PHE A 105 3.73 -19.11 -14.20
N LYS A 106 2.93 -19.86 -14.97
CA LYS A 106 3.36 -20.53 -16.21
C LYS A 106 2.72 -19.98 -17.48
N GLY A 107 1.89 -18.93 -17.37
CA GLY A 107 1.25 -18.28 -18.51
C GLY A 107 2.17 -17.32 -19.23
N GLU A 108 1.78 -16.93 -20.43
CA GLU A 108 2.41 -15.86 -21.20
C GLU A 108 2.10 -14.49 -20.59
N VAL A 109 2.72 -13.43 -21.13
CA VAL A 109 2.48 -12.05 -20.63
C VAL A 109 1.03 -11.66 -20.78
N GLU A 110 0.39 -12.05 -21.88
CA GLU A 110 -1.01 -11.77 -22.20
C GLU A 110 -1.99 -12.46 -21.23
N ASP A 111 -1.62 -13.62 -20.70
CA ASP A 111 -2.38 -14.31 -19.66
C ASP A 111 -2.31 -13.55 -18.31
N PHE A 112 -1.26 -12.78 -18.11
CA PHE A 112 -1.03 -12.01 -16.91
C PHE A 112 -1.61 -10.59 -17.02
N PHE A 113 -1.39 -9.91 -18.14
CA PHE A 113 -1.91 -8.59 -18.47
C PHE A 113 -2.58 -8.61 -19.85
N ASP A 114 -3.89 -8.74 -19.92
CA ASP A 114 -4.65 -8.59 -21.16
C ASP A 114 -5.18 -7.16 -21.24
N LEU A 115 -4.43 -6.29 -21.90
CA LEU A 115 -4.76 -4.87 -22.03
C LEU A 115 -5.89 -4.60 -23.05
N GLU A 116 -6.22 -5.58 -23.90
CA GLU A 116 -7.27 -5.43 -24.91
C GLU A 116 -8.65 -5.85 -24.37
N ASN A 117 -8.72 -7.02 -23.70
CA ASN A 117 -9.99 -7.62 -23.29
C ASN A 117 -10.16 -7.68 -21.76
N ASP A 118 -9.16 -7.28 -21.00
CA ASP A 118 -9.15 -7.32 -19.52
C ASP A 118 -9.43 -8.71 -18.93
N LYS A 119 -8.96 -9.77 -19.61
CA LYS A 119 -9.12 -11.17 -19.20
C LYS A 119 -7.92 -11.73 -18.44
N GLY A 120 -6.84 -10.97 -18.33
CA GLY A 120 -5.63 -11.39 -17.63
C GLY A 120 -5.83 -11.65 -16.14
N PHE A 121 -4.84 -12.24 -15.53
CA PHE A 121 -4.79 -12.49 -14.09
C PHE A 121 -4.91 -11.20 -13.27
N PHE A 122 -4.15 -10.15 -13.65
CA PHE A 122 -4.37 -8.79 -13.17
C PHE A 122 -5.37 -8.07 -14.08
N LYS A 123 -6.36 -7.46 -13.48
CA LYS A 123 -7.28 -6.57 -14.19
C LYS A 123 -6.62 -5.22 -14.44
N ILE A 124 -6.97 -4.54 -15.52
CA ILE A 124 -6.46 -3.21 -15.86
C ILE A 124 -6.64 -2.25 -14.69
N LEU A 125 -7.78 -2.34 -14.00
CA LEU A 125 -8.07 -1.53 -12.83
C LEU A 125 -7.03 -1.67 -11.72
N HIS A 126 -6.54 -2.89 -11.46
CA HIS A 126 -5.51 -3.16 -10.45
C HIS A 126 -4.13 -2.58 -10.82
N LEU A 127 -3.91 -2.27 -12.09
CA LEU A 127 -2.67 -1.73 -12.62
C LEU A 127 -2.71 -0.20 -12.80
N SER A 128 -3.88 0.41 -12.62
CA SER A 128 -4.10 1.83 -12.86
C SER A 128 -3.72 2.67 -11.64
N PHE A 129 -2.65 3.44 -11.74
CA PHE A 129 -2.23 4.37 -10.68
C PHE A 129 -3.26 5.48 -10.44
N SER A 130 -3.89 5.97 -11.49
CA SER A 130 -4.96 6.98 -11.38
C SER A 130 -6.16 6.46 -10.59
N TYR A 131 -6.52 5.19 -10.78
CA TYR A 131 -7.57 4.55 -9.98
C TYR A 131 -7.18 4.42 -8.51
N GLN A 132 -5.96 3.98 -8.24
CA GLN A 132 -5.46 3.83 -6.86
C GLN A 132 -5.43 5.17 -6.13
N ILE A 133 -4.97 6.23 -6.79
CA ILE A 133 -4.98 7.59 -6.22
C ILE A 133 -6.42 8.06 -5.97
N LYS A 134 -7.33 7.80 -6.91
CA LYS A 134 -8.76 8.12 -6.74
C LYS A 134 -9.33 7.43 -5.50
N VAL A 135 -9.10 6.13 -5.34
CA VAL A 135 -9.56 5.38 -4.15
C VAL A 135 -9.03 6.00 -2.87
N LEU A 136 -7.74 6.37 -2.81
CA LEU A 136 -7.18 7.01 -1.63
C LEU A 136 -7.86 8.35 -1.31
N LYS A 137 -8.10 9.20 -2.33
CA LYS A 137 -8.78 10.48 -2.17
C LYS A 137 -10.24 10.35 -1.72
N GLU A 138 -10.92 9.30 -2.14
CA GLU A 138 -12.31 9.05 -1.76
C GLU A 138 -12.45 8.44 -0.35
N ARG A 139 -11.43 7.73 0.13
CA ARG A 139 -11.49 6.99 1.40
C ARG A 139 -10.87 7.73 2.58
N PHE A 140 -9.93 8.62 2.35
CA PHE A 140 -9.30 9.41 3.41
C PHE A 140 -9.70 10.89 3.32
N GLU A 141 -9.70 11.56 4.47
CA GLU A 141 -9.96 13.01 4.57
C GLU A 141 -8.75 13.84 4.10
N LYS A 142 -7.57 13.22 3.98
CA LYS A 142 -6.33 13.84 3.54
C LYS A 142 -5.91 13.31 2.18
N ASP A 143 -5.38 14.19 1.36
CA ASP A 143 -4.82 13.81 0.07
C ASP A 143 -3.59 12.89 0.23
N PRO A 144 -3.41 11.91 -0.68
CA PRO A 144 -2.22 11.07 -0.68
C PRO A 144 -0.94 11.86 -1.00
N ILE A 145 0.14 11.45 -0.34
CA ILE A 145 1.51 11.92 -0.61
C ILE A 145 2.20 10.93 -1.55
#